data_ec7c6a9dadac86f3da37431d154141e1
#
_entry.id   ec7c6a9dadac86f3da37431d154141e1
#
_cell.length_a   1.000
_cell.length_b   1.000
_cell.length_c   1.000
_cell.angle_alpha   90.00
_cell.angle_beta   90.00
_cell.angle_gamma   90.00
#
_symmetry.space_group_name_H-M   'P 1'
#
loop_
_entity.id
_entity.type
_entity.pdbx_description
1 polymer ?
#
loop_
_entity_poly.entity_id
_entity_poly.type
_entity_poly.pdbx_seq_one_letter_code
_entity_poly.pdbx_strand_id
1 'polypeptide(L)'
;CPTMNIIYLLFHGLSPYSGISKKILHQVKGFEACGHRVSLCTYSIADNGHRVRMINNEIIEDYGTGKPAAAKRRVSYQCIYRYAVTHQVELIYVRSFHNANPFTIRLFSKLRKAGIKIAMEIPTYPYDSEYAGFPLVTRLGIQVDKVFRKTLAKHVNAIVTFSDYHCIFGQRTIQISNGVDFDSIPLKKTVSKNTSVIHLLGVAEVHYWHGYDRLIEGLGKYYQNPANTTVFFH
;
A
#
# COMPACT_ATOMS: atom_id res chain seq x y z
N CYS A 1 -12.34 -19.98 -11.14
CA CYS A 1 -13.00 -18.66 -11.28
C CYS A 1 -12.83 -18.16 -12.71
N PRO A 2 -13.76 -17.40 -13.28
CA PRO A 2 -13.56 -16.77 -14.57
C PRO A 2 -12.39 -15.78 -14.49
N THR A 3 -11.61 -15.68 -15.57
CA THR A 3 -10.55 -14.67 -15.71
C THR A 3 -11.17 -13.26 -15.70
N MET A 4 -10.66 -12.37 -14.86
CA MET A 4 -11.08 -10.98 -14.77
C MET A 4 -9.97 -10.04 -15.24
N ASN A 5 -10.36 -8.90 -15.83
CA ASN A 5 -9.48 -7.78 -16.07
C ASN A 5 -9.50 -6.87 -14.83
N ILE A 6 -8.36 -6.71 -14.18
CA ILE A 6 -8.20 -6.00 -12.91
C ILE A 6 -7.27 -4.81 -13.08
N ILE A 7 -7.64 -3.63 -12.56
CA ILE A 7 -6.66 -2.56 -12.30
C ILE A 7 -6.26 -2.64 -10.83
N TYR A 8 -4.96 -2.76 -10.56
CA TYR A 8 -4.39 -2.49 -9.24
C TYR A 8 -4.00 -1.01 -9.17
N LEU A 9 -4.80 -0.22 -8.46
CA LEU A 9 -4.69 1.25 -8.45
C LEU A 9 -3.91 1.76 -7.24
N LEU A 10 -2.85 2.52 -7.52
CA LEU A 10 -2.06 3.26 -6.54
C LEU A 10 -2.18 4.76 -6.78
N PHE A 11 -2.13 5.54 -5.69
CA PHE A 11 -2.04 7.00 -5.74
C PHE A 11 -0.60 7.51 -5.53
N HIS A 12 0.35 6.60 -5.39
CA HIS A 12 1.79 6.86 -5.23
C HIS A 12 2.60 6.02 -6.22
N GLY A 13 3.91 6.28 -6.27
CA GLY A 13 4.85 5.49 -7.04
C GLY A 13 5.32 4.25 -6.29
N LEU A 14 6.07 3.41 -6.98
CA LEU A 14 6.80 2.29 -6.42
C LEU A 14 8.26 2.68 -6.18
N SER A 15 8.86 2.09 -5.16
CA SER A 15 10.28 2.21 -4.88
C SER A 15 10.90 0.81 -4.74
N PRO A 16 12.03 0.52 -5.39
CA PRO A 16 12.66 -0.81 -5.33
C PRO A 16 13.12 -1.19 -3.92
N TYR A 17 13.35 -0.20 -3.06
CA TYR A 17 13.82 -0.42 -1.68
C TYR A 17 12.68 -0.50 -0.64
N SER A 18 11.45 -0.24 -1.06
CA SER A 18 10.29 -0.22 -0.15
C SER A 18 9.68 -1.61 0.02
N GLY A 19 9.54 -2.07 1.26
CA GLY A 19 8.79 -3.28 1.59
C GLY A 19 7.32 -3.21 1.16
N ILE A 20 6.72 -2.00 1.19
CA ILE A 20 5.37 -1.76 0.68
C ILE A 20 5.28 -2.01 -0.82
N SER A 21 6.27 -1.54 -1.60
CA SER A 21 6.31 -1.77 -3.04
C SER A 21 6.47 -3.25 -3.38
N LYS A 22 7.33 -3.96 -2.66
CA LYS A 22 7.49 -5.42 -2.80
C LYS A 22 6.17 -6.16 -2.51
N LYS A 23 5.48 -5.79 -1.43
CA LYS A 23 4.17 -6.36 -1.10
C LYS A 23 3.15 -6.13 -2.21
N ILE A 24 3.08 -4.93 -2.78
CA ILE A 24 2.17 -4.60 -3.89
C ILE A 24 2.46 -5.49 -5.10
N LEU A 25 3.73 -5.62 -5.49
CA LEU A 25 4.12 -6.46 -6.62
C LEU A 25 3.79 -7.95 -6.37
N HIS A 26 3.96 -8.44 -5.15
CA HIS A 26 3.58 -9.81 -4.79
C HIS A 26 2.05 -9.99 -4.80
N GLN A 27 1.26 -8.98 -4.42
CA GLN A 27 -0.19 -9.04 -4.53
C GLN A 27 -0.64 -9.08 -6.01
N VAL A 28 -0.01 -8.27 -6.88
CA VAL A 28 -0.25 -8.32 -8.34
C VAL A 28 0.06 -9.72 -8.87
N LYS A 29 1.25 -10.27 -8.57
CA LYS A 29 1.63 -11.64 -8.93
C LYS A 29 0.64 -12.69 -8.41
N GLY A 30 0.11 -12.49 -7.20
CA GLY A 30 -0.92 -13.36 -6.62
C GLY A 30 -2.23 -13.36 -7.42
N PHE A 31 -2.70 -12.20 -7.86
CA PHE A 31 -3.88 -12.12 -8.73
C PHE A 31 -3.63 -12.78 -10.09
N GLU A 32 -2.44 -12.59 -10.67
CA GLU A 32 -2.05 -13.23 -11.94
C GLU A 32 -1.97 -14.74 -11.80
N ALA A 33 -1.40 -15.24 -10.70
CA ALA A 33 -1.34 -16.68 -10.39
C ALA A 33 -2.74 -17.31 -10.22
N CYS A 34 -3.75 -16.50 -9.83
CA CYS A 34 -5.15 -16.91 -9.80
C CYS A 34 -5.84 -16.87 -11.19
N GLY A 35 -5.09 -16.57 -12.25
CA GLY A 35 -5.59 -16.56 -13.63
C GLY A 35 -6.25 -15.25 -14.06
N HIS A 36 -6.01 -14.13 -13.34
CA HIS A 36 -6.53 -12.81 -13.68
C HIS A 36 -5.52 -12.01 -14.51
N ARG A 37 -5.99 -11.05 -15.29
CA ARG A 37 -5.16 -10.07 -16.00
C ARG A 37 -5.08 -8.81 -15.18
N VAL A 38 -3.88 -8.42 -14.74
CA VAL A 38 -3.70 -7.27 -13.84
C VAL A 38 -2.95 -6.15 -14.54
N SER A 39 -3.55 -4.97 -14.54
CA SER A 39 -2.95 -3.72 -14.98
C SER A 39 -2.56 -2.89 -13.76
N LEU A 40 -1.26 -2.72 -13.51
CA LEU A 40 -0.76 -1.95 -12.38
C LEU A 40 -0.75 -0.45 -12.70
N CYS A 41 -1.64 0.31 -12.07
CA CYS A 41 -1.75 1.76 -12.24
C CYS A 41 -1.00 2.50 -11.14
N THR A 42 0.06 3.23 -11.51
CA THR A 42 0.93 3.96 -10.60
C THR A 42 0.97 5.45 -10.92
N TYR A 43 1.54 6.21 -10.00
CA TYR A 43 1.96 7.59 -10.22
C TYR A 43 3.49 7.66 -10.14
N SER A 44 4.12 8.39 -11.06
CA SER A 44 5.56 8.57 -11.07
C SER A 44 5.96 10.01 -11.39
N ILE A 45 7.23 10.32 -11.15
CA ILE A 45 7.91 11.49 -11.70
C ILE A 45 8.92 10.93 -12.70
N ALA A 46 8.73 11.29 -13.97
CA ALA A 46 9.63 10.89 -15.05
C ALA A 46 10.98 11.64 -14.96
N ASP A 47 12.00 11.16 -15.68
CA ASP A 47 13.36 11.73 -15.64
C ASP A 47 13.40 13.21 -16.03
N ASN A 48 12.49 13.65 -16.90
CA ASN A 48 12.31 15.05 -17.28
C ASN A 48 11.55 15.91 -16.24
N GLY A 49 11.25 15.36 -15.06
CA GLY A 49 10.53 16.02 -13.97
C GLY A 49 9.01 16.08 -14.16
N HIS A 50 8.46 15.53 -15.25
CA HIS A 50 7.03 15.46 -15.48
C HIS A 50 6.36 14.49 -14.50
N ARG A 51 5.22 14.89 -13.99
CA ARG A 51 4.35 14.08 -13.15
C ARG A 51 3.41 13.30 -14.03
N VAL A 52 3.48 11.96 -13.97
CA VAL A 52 2.76 11.09 -14.89
C VAL A 52 1.92 10.05 -14.14
N ARG A 53 0.81 9.65 -14.76
CA ARG A 53 0.05 8.47 -14.42
C ARG A 53 0.41 7.37 -15.42
N MET A 54 0.75 6.20 -14.88
CA MET A 54 1.22 5.10 -15.72
C MET A 54 0.36 3.86 -15.48
N ILE A 55 0.22 3.03 -16.51
CA ILE A 55 -0.29 1.67 -16.40
C ILE A 55 0.72 0.74 -17.08
N ASN A 56 1.21 -0.28 -16.36
CA ASN A 56 2.21 -1.25 -16.84
C ASN A 56 3.42 -0.56 -17.50
N ASN A 57 3.90 0.53 -16.88
CA ASN A 57 5.01 1.39 -17.36
C ASN A 57 4.70 2.26 -18.59
N GLU A 58 3.48 2.26 -19.11
CA GLU A 58 3.05 3.18 -20.18
C GLU A 58 2.38 4.43 -19.58
N ILE A 59 2.73 5.60 -20.09
CA ILE A 59 2.15 6.87 -19.64
C ILE A 59 0.74 7.01 -20.22
N ILE A 60 -0.27 7.08 -19.35
CA ILE A 60 -1.67 7.29 -19.72
C ILE A 60 -2.14 8.74 -19.49
N GLU A 61 -1.41 9.52 -18.72
CA GLU A 61 -1.67 10.94 -18.49
C GLU A 61 -0.37 11.64 -18.06
N ASP A 62 -0.06 12.74 -18.71
CA ASP A 62 1.01 13.66 -18.32
C ASP A 62 0.39 14.92 -17.72
N TYR A 63 0.72 15.18 -16.47
CA TYR A 63 0.24 16.35 -15.72
C TYR A 63 1.14 17.58 -15.89
N GLY A 64 2.35 17.42 -16.48
CA GLY A 64 3.39 18.43 -16.58
C GLY A 64 4.28 18.50 -15.33
N THR A 65 4.87 19.66 -15.09
CA THR A 65 5.84 19.90 -14.01
C THR A 65 5.35 20.89 -12.96
N GLY A 66 6.07 20.99 -11.85
CA GLY A 66 5.87 22.02 -10.82
C GLY A 66 4.60 21.84 -9.97
N LYS A 67 4.21 22.95 -9.31
CA LYS A 67 3.05 22.99 -8.39
C LYS A 67 1.70 22.78 -9.08
N PRO A 68 1.44 23.33 -10.28
CA PRO A 68 0.19 23.07 -10.99
C PRO A 68 -0.01 21.59 -11.33
N ALA A 69 1.03 20.90 -11.78
CA ALA A 69 0.98 19.46 -12.04
C ALA A 69 0.73 18.65 -10.76
N ALA A 70 1.33 19.05 -9.63
CA ALA A 70 1.10 18.45 -8.33
C ALA A 70 -0.35 18.60 -7.85
N ALA A 71 -1.02 19.70 -8.17
CA ALA A 71 -2.44 19.89 -7.90
C ALA A 71 -3.31 19.09 -8.88
N LYS A 72 -3.05 19.19 -10.19
CA LYS A 72 -3.82 18.51 -11.25
C LYS A 72 -3.88 17.00 -11.02
N ARG A 73 -2.78 16.34 -10.65
CA ARG A 73 -2.75 14.89 -10.38
C ARG A 73 -3.67 14.43 -9.23
N ARG A 74 -4.00 15.34 -8.29
CA ARG A 74 -4.86 15.05 -7.14
C ARG A 74 -6.35 15.19 -7.44
N VAL A 75 -6.68 15.79 -8.57
CA VAL A 75 -8.07 16.10 -8.95
C VAL A 75 -8.48 15.47 -10.30
N SER A 76 -7.50 15.13 -11.16
CA SER A 76 -7.75 14.57 -12.50
C SER A 76 -7.53 13.06 -12.53
N TYR A 77 -8.63 12.32 -12.61
CA TYR A 77 -8.64 10.85 -12.67
C TYR A 77 -9.38 10.31 -13.90
N GLN A 78 -9.67 11.16 -14.87
CA GLN A 78 -10.43 10.78 -16.08
C GLN A 78 -9.69 9.73 -16.92
N CYS A 79 -8.34 9.76 -16.92
CA CYS A 79 -7.51 8.77 -17.62
C CYS A 79 -7.76 7.36 -17.09
N ILE A 80 -7.89 7.20 -15.75
CA ILE A 80 -8.16 5.90 -15.12
C ILE A 80 -9.54 5.39 -15.58
N TYR A 81 -10.56 6.25 -15.55
CA TYR A 81 -11.90 5.88 -15.98
C TYR A 81 -11.92 5.46 -17.47
N ARG A 82 -11.30 6.26 -18.35
CA ARG A 82 -11.21 5.93 -19.78
C ARG A 82 -10.52 4.58 -20.00
N TYR A 83 -9.36 4.38 -19.37
CA TYR A 83 -8.64 3.11 -19.48
C TYR A 83 -9.50 1.94 -19.03
N ALA A 84 -10.14 2.06 -17.86
CA ALA A 84 -10.96 1.00 -17.31
C ALA A 84 -12.12 0.59 -18.23
N VAL A 85 -12.79 1.56 -18.84
CA VAL A 85 -13.90 1.28 -19.78
C VAL A 85 -13.37 0.69 -21.09
N THR A 86 -12.32 1.28 -21.68
CA THR A 86 -11.74 0.82 -22.95
C THR A 86 -11.20 -0.61 -22.87
N HIS A 87 -10.62 -0.99 -21.71
CA HIS A 87 -10.03 -2.33 -21.52
C HIS A 87 -10.97 -3.30 -20.80
N GLN A 88 -12.27 -2.97 -20.72
CA GLN A 88 -13.29 -3.84 -20.13
C GLN A 88 -12.90 -4.35 -18.73
N VAL A 89 -12.40 -3.44 -17.88
CA VAL A 89 -12.00 -3.74 -16.51
C VAL A 89 -13.24 -4.09 -15.68
N GLU A 90 -13.19 -5.18 -14.94
CA GLU A 90 -14.28 -5.67 -14.11
C GLU A 90 -14.10 -5.35 -12.63
N LEU A 91 -12.83 -5.24 -12.18
CA LEU A 91 -12.48 -4.93 -10.80
C LEU A 91 -11.36 -3.89 -10.73
N ILE A 92 -11.52 -2.89 -9.88
CA ILE A 92 -10.44 -2.04 -9.43
C ILE A 92 -10.09 -2.40 -7.99
N TYR A 93 -8.88 -2.88 -7.78
CA TYR A 93 -8.31 -3.08 -6.46
C TYR A 93 -7.49 -1.84 -6.08
N VAL A 94 -7.96 -1.09 -5.12
CA VAL A 94 -7.36 0.20 -4.73
C VAL A 94 -6.61 0.03 -3.42
N ARG A 95 -5.33 0.33 -3.42
CA ARG A 95 -4.61 0.53 -2.16
C ARG A 95 -4.77 1.98 -1.73
N SER A 96 -5.51 2.19 -0.66
CA SER A 96 -5.87 3.53 -0.19
C SER A 96 -5.01 3.99 0.99
N PHE A 97 -4.50 5.21 0.88
CA PHE A 97 -3.97 6.01 1.97
C PHE A 97 -4.66 7.37 1.92
N HIS A 98 -5.45 7.71 2.94
CA HIS A 98 -6.05 9.04 3.11
C HIS A 98 -6.36 9.79 1.79
N ASN A 99 -6.94 9.09 0.83
CA ASN A 99 -7.25 9.62 -0.51
C ASN A 99 -8.72 9.98 -0.70
N ALA A 100 -9.51 9.97 0.37
CA ALA A 100 -10.92 10.33 0.28
C ALA A 100 -11.06 11.86 0.07
N ASN A 101 -11.61 12.21 -1.09
CA ASN A 101 -11.92 13.58 -1.47
C ASN A 101 -13.02 13.58 -2.55
N PRO A 102 -13.62 14.73 -2.91
CA PRO A 102 -14.69 14.77 -3.90
C PRO A 102 -14.32 14.19 -5.28
N PHE A 103 -13.06 14.29 -5.68
CA PHE A 103 -12.60 13.82 -6.99
C PHE A 103 -12.47 12.29 -7.05
N THR A 104 -11.96 11.67 -5.97
CA THR A 104 -11.93 10.20 -5.86
C THR A 104 -13.33 9.63 -5.72
N ILE A 105 -14.23 10.28 -4.99
CA ILE A 105 -15.64 9.91 -4.90
C ILE A 105 -16.27 9.95 -6.30
N ARG A 106 -16.03 11.01 -7.06
CA ARG A 106 -16.54 11.14 -8.44
C ARG A 106 -16.01 10.03 -9.35
N LEU A 107 -14.72 9.69 -9.25
CA LEU A 107 -14.13 8.57 -9.98
C LEU A 107 -14.84 7.27 -9.64
N PHE A 108 -14.94 6.93 -8.36
CA PHE A 108 -15.54 5.66 -7.90
C PHE A 108 -17.02 5.57 -8.26
N SER A 109 -17.74 6.68 -8.14
CA SER A 109 -19.13 6.76 -8.58
C SER A 109 -19.30 6.46 -10.09
N LYS A 110 -18.42 7.04 -10.95
CA LYS A 110 -18.43 6.78 -12.39
C LYS A 110 -18.10 5.32 -12.71
N LEU A 111 -17.08 4.76 -12.08
CA LEU A 111 -16.67 3.36 -12.26
C LEU A 111 -17.81 2.41 -11.89
N ARG A 112 -18.47 2.63 -10.76
CA ARG A 112 -19.62 1.82 -10.34
C ARG A 112 -20.81 1.93 -11.32
N LYS A 113 -21.09 3.12 -11.83
CA LYS A 113 -22.14 3.32 -12.86
C LYS A 113 -21.82 2.58 -14.14
N ALA A 114 -20.52 2.39 -14.45
CA ALA A 114 -20.08 1.57 -15.58
C ALA A 114 -20.06 0.06 -15.26
N GLY A 115 -20.56 -0.39 -14.10
CA GLY A 115 -20.62 -1.79 -13.72
C GLY A 115 -19.33 -2.34 -13.11
N ILE A 116 -18.29 -1.51 -12.95
CA ILE A 116 -16.97 -1.91 -12.45
C ILE A 116 -17.02 -2.03 -10.91
N LYS A 117 -16.60 -3.17 -10.39
CA LYS A 117 -16.48 -3.41 -8.94
C LYS A 117 -15.25 -2.74 -8.39
N ILE A 118 -15.30 -2.33 -7.11
CA ILE A 118 -14.18 -1.68 -6.42
C ILE A 118 -13.96 -2.36 -5.07
N ALA A 119 -12.76 -2.88 -4.85
CA ALA A 119 -12.27 -3.33 -3.56
C ALA A 119 -11.19 -2.35 -3.08
N MET A 120 -11.34 -1.80 -1.88
CA MET A 120 -10.41 -0.80 -1.34
C MET A 120 -9.63 -1.38 -0.16
N GLU A 121 -8.32 -1.55 -0.32
CA GLU A 121 -7.44 -1.99 0.76
C GLU A 121 -7.09 -0.82 1.67
N ILE A 122 -7.35 -0.99 2.98
CA ILE A 122 -6.88 -0.13 4.06
C ILE A 122 -5.87 -0.94 4.86
N PRO A 123 -4.56 -0.74 4.65
CA PRO A 123 -3.52 -1.62 5.19
C PRO A 123 -3.38 -1.53 6.71
N THR A 124 -3.68 -0.38 7.29
CA THR A 124 -3.67 -0.15 8.74
C THR A 124 -4.97 0.55 9.14
N TYR A 125 -5.62 0.04 10.17
CA TYR A 125 -6.83 0.66 10.74
C TYR A 125 -6.89 0.42 12.25
N PRO A 126 -7.15 1.45 13.05
CA PRO A 126 -7.26 2.87 12.71
C PRO A 126 -5.90 3.49 12.38
N TYR A 127 -5.84 4.41 11.40
CA TYR A 127 -4.58 5.02 10.91
C TYR A 127 -4.40 6.48 11.32
N ASP A 128 -5.36 7.08 12.00
CA ASP A 128 -5.37 8.52 12.28
C ASP A 128 -4.18 8.99 13.14
N SER A 129 -3.70 8.15 14.07
CA SER A 129 -2.57 8.44 14.96
C SER A 129 -1.21 8.36 14.27
N GLU A 130 -1.09 7.58 13.20
CA GLU A 130 0.18 7.40 12.49
C GLU A 130 0.72 8.70 11.87
N TYR A 131 -0.18 9.66 11.59
CA TYR A 131 0.14 10.89 10.89
C TYR A 131 0.32 12.11 11.79
N ALA A 132 0.29 11.94 13.11
CA ALA A 132 0.37 13.06 14.06
C ALA A 132 1.70 13.85 13.92
N GLY A 133 2.80 13.16 13.62
CA GLY A 133 4.14 13.76 13.43
C GLY A 133 4.45 14.24 12.01
N PHE A 134 3.51 14.13 11.06
CA PHE A 134 3.78 14.47 9.65
C PHE A 134 3.65 15.97 9.36
N PRO A 135 4.24 16.47 8.23
CA PRO A 135 4.14 17.86 7.81
C PRO A 135 2.69 18.35 7.69
N LEU A 136 2.47 19.64 7.90
CA LEU A 136 1.15 20.29 7.93
C LEU A 136 0.28 19.95 6.71
N VAL A 137 0.87 19.92 5.51
CA VAL A 137 0.16 19.56 4.27
C VAL A 137 -0.42 18.15 4.31
N THR A 138 0.31 17.19 4.85
CA THR A 138 -0.17 15.81 5.03
C THR A 138 -1.29 15.76 6.06
N ARG A 139 -1.13 16.46 7.17
CA ARG A 139 -2.16 16.57 8.23
C ARG A 139 -3.46 17.18 7.71
N LEU A 140 -3.39 18.23 6.88
CA LEU A 140 -4.56 18.80 6.21
C LEU A 140 -5.21 17.79 5.26
N GLY A 141 -4.41 17.02 4.50
CA GLY A 141 -4.92 15.92 3.68
C GLY A 141 -5.71 14.88 4.48
N ILE A 142 -5.24 14.53 5.68
CA ILE A 142 -5.96 13.62 6.59
C ILE A 142 -7.28 14.24 7.09
N GLN A 143 -7.33 15.54 7.37
CA GLN A 143 -8.61 16.17 7.75
C GLN A 143 -9.63 16.13 6.61
N VAL A 144 -9.20 16.36 5.37
CA VAL A 144 -10.06 16.19 4.18
C VAL A 144 -10.53 14.73 4.07
N ASP A 145 -9.62 13.76 4.23
CA ASP A 145 -9.96 12.35 4.22
C ASP A 145 -11.01 12.00 5.28
N LYS A 146 -10.87 12.50 6.51
CA LYS A 146 -11.82 12.26 7.61
C LYS A 146 -13.24 12.71 7.26
N VAL A 147 -13.39 13.81 6.54
CA VAL A 147 -14.69 14.34 6.11
C VAL A 147 -15.32 13.42 5.05
N PHE A 148 -14.50 12.92 4.09
CA PHE A 148 -15.02 12.25 2.90
C PHE A 148 -14.94 10.72 2.94
N ARG A 149 -14.15 10.10 3.84
CA ARG A 149 -13.88 8.65 3.85
C ARG A 149 -15.14 7.78 4.00
N LYS A 150 -16.13 8.20 4.81
CA LYS A 150 -17.42 7.49 4.92
C LYS A 150 -18.20 7.57 3.61
N THR A 151 -18.17 8.71 2.93
CA THR A 151 -18.83 8.86 1.62
C THR A 151 -18.11 8.04 0.55
N LEU A 152 -16.77 8.05 0.52
CA LEU A 152 -16.00 7.22 -0.40
C LEU A 152 -16.30 5.73 -0.18
N ALA A 153 -16.38 5.27 1.06
CA ALA A 153 -16.67 3.90 1.42
C ALA A 153 -18.02 3.40 0.87
N LYS A 154 -19.02 4.28 0.72
CA LYS A 154 -20.31 3.94 0.08
C LYS A 154 -20.16 3.62 -1.42
N HIS A 155 -19.08 4.05 -2.04
CA HIS A 155 -18.81 3.82 -3.47
C HIS A 155 -17.88 2.63 -3.73
N VAL A 156 -17.48 1.86 -2.71
CA VAL A 156 -16.75 0.59 -2.89
C VAL A 156 -17.66 -0.59 -2.58
N ASN A 157 -17.30 -1.78 -3.07
CA ASN A 157 -18.05 -3.02 -2.83
C ASN A 157 -17.63 -3.70 -1.54
N ALA A 158 -16.36 -3.56 -1.17
CA ALA A 158 -15.81 -4.03 0.10
C ALA A 158 -14.53 -3.27 0.46
N ILE A 159 -14.20 -3.23 1.74
CA ILE A 159 -12.90 -2.81 2.24
C ILE A 159 -12.08 -4.05 2.57
N VAL A 160 -10.86 -4.14 2.05
CA VAL A 160 -9.90 -5.19 2.39
C VAL A 160 -9.02 -4.67 3.53
N THR A 161 -8.86 -5.46 4.58
CA THR A 161 -8.12 -5.03 5.78
C THR A 161 -7.32 -6.18 6.40
N PHE A 162 -6.26 -5.82 7.13
CA PHE A 162 -5.43 -6.72 7.93
C PHE A 162 -5.81 -6.69 9.43
N SER A 163 -6.84 -5.92 9.77
CA SER A 163 -7.36 -5.81 11.13
C SER A 163 -8.62 -6.67 11.33
N ASP A 164 -8.99 -6.92 12.58
CA ASP A 164 -10.15 -7.75 12.94
C ASP A 164 -11.49 -6.99 12.86
N TYR A 165 -11.51 -5.80 12.26
CA TYR A 165 -12.74 -5.03 12.11
C TYR A 165 -13.63 -5.60 11.00
N HIS A 166 -14.86 -5.97 11.32
CA HIS A 166 -15.84 -6.46 10.35
C HIS A 166 -16.51 -5.35 9.53
N CYS A 167 -16.38 -4.10 9.98
CA CYS A 167 -16.95 -2.93 9.32
C CYS A 167 -15.98 -1.74 9.48
N ILE A 168 -15.65 -1.07 8.39
CA ILE A 168 -14.83 0.14 8.38
C ILE A 168 -15.57 1.22 7.57
N PHE A 169 -15.74 2.41 8.16
CA PHE A 169 -16.46 3.55 7.58
C PHE A 169 -17.88 3.23 7.10
N GLY A 170 -18.54 2.26 7.73
CA GLY A 170 -19.89 1.79 7.36
C GLY A 170 -19.91 0.84 6.17
N GLN A 171 -18.76 0.34 5.71
CA GLN A 171 -18.65 -0.67 4.65
C GLN A 171 -18.17 -1.99 5.22
N ARG A 172 -18.67 -3.11 4.68
CA ARG A 172 -18.23 -4.47 5.04
C ARG A 172 -16.75 -4.65 4.72
N THR A 173 -16.08 -5.45 5.53
CA THR A 173 -14.67 -5.78 5.33
C THR A 173 -14.47 -7.21 4.81
N ILE A 174 -13.34 -7.39 4.13
CA ILE A 174 -12.73 -8.68 3.82
C ILE A 174 -11.40 -8.70 4.56
N GLN A 175 -11.30 -9.55 5.56
CA GLN A 175 -10.09 -9.72 6.36
C GLN A 175 -9.10 -10.60 5.61
N ILE A 176 -7.88 -10.15 5.50
CA ILE A 176 -6.76 -10.89 4.92
C ILE A 176 -5.55 -10.80 5.84
N SER A 177 -4.58 -11.70 5.64
CA SER A 177 -3.27 -11.64 6.29
C SER A 177 -2.18 -11.27 5.27
N ASN A 178 -1.00 -10.91 5.79
CA ASN A 178 0.17 -10.71 4.94
C ASN A 178 0.60 -12.05 4.35
N GLY A 179 0.80 -12.06 3.03
CA GLY A 179 1.36 -13.19 2.31
C GLY A 179 2.85 -12.99 2.04
N VAL A 180 3.55 -14.08 1.77
CA VAL A 180 4.96 -14.13 1.39
C VAL A 180 5.08 -14.94 0.11
N ASP A 181 5.83 -14.42 -0.86
CA ASP A 181 6.19 -15.15 -2.07
C ASP A 181 7.39 -16.06 -1.78
N PHE A 182 7.09 -17.30 -1.37
CA PHE A 182 8.13 -18.29 -1.02
C PHE A 182 9.02 -18.66 -2.21
N ASP A 183 8.54 -18.56 -3.44
CA ASP A 183 9.34 -18.88 -4.63
C ASP A 183 10.48 -17.86 -4.84
N SER A 184 10.29 -16.62 -4.36
CA SER A 184 11.28 -15.56 -4.47
C SER A 184 12.28 -15.51 -3.31
N ILE A 185 12.07 -16.31 -2.25
CA ILE A 185 12.90 -16.29 -1.04
C ILE A 185 13.73 -17.57 -0.98
N PRO A 186 15.06 -17.49 -1.15
CA PRO A 186 15.89 -18.66 -1.06
C PRO A 186 15.91 -19.21 0.38
N LEU A 187 15.70 -20.51 0.52
CA LEU A 187 15.83 -21.18 1.81
C LEU A 187 17.30 -21.31 2.21
N LYS A 188 17.59 -21.04 3.47
CA LYS A 188 18.93 -21.26 4.03
C LYS A 188 19.25 -22.77 3.99
N LYS A 189 20.27 -23.16 3.22
CA LYS A 189 20.65 -24.56 3.02
C LYS A 189 21.31 -25.20 4.24
N THR A 190 21.95 -24.41 5.10
CA THR A 190 22.65 -24.89 6.30
C THR A 190 22.28 -24.04 7.50
N VAL A 191 21.92 -24.68 8.60
CA VAL A 191 21.73 -24.02 9.89
C VAL A 191 23.02 -24.19 10.68
N SER A 192 23.73 -23.09 10.97
CA SER A 192 24.87 -23.13 11.88
C SER A 192 24.35 -23.45 13.29
N LYS A 193 24.88 -24.50 13.89
CA LYS A 193 24.59 -24.88 15.29
C LYS A 193 25.57 -24.23 16.28
N ASN A 194 26.12 -23.06 15.94
CA ASN A 194 26.96 -22.36 16.90
C ASN A 194 26.07 -21.80 18.02
N THR A 195 26.13 -22.44 19.16
CA THR A 195 25.32 -22.10 20.36
C THR A 195 26.02 -21.13 21.32
N SER A 196 27.26 -20.76 21.03
CA SER A 196 28.04 -19.86 21.88
C SER A 196 27.77 -18.38 21.68
N VAL A 197 27.12 -18.01 20.55
CA VAL A 197 26.82 -16.62 20.18
C VAL A 197 25.47 -16.57 19.47
N ILE A 198 24.67 -15.57 19.81
CA ILE A 198 23.40 -15.27 19.14
C ILE A 198 23.58 -14.04 18.25
N HIS A 199 23.23 -14.15 16.99
CA HIS A 199 23.17 -13.02 16.07
C HIS A 199 21.71 -12.65 15.81
N LEU A 200 21.33 -11.44 16.21
CA LEU A 200 20.03 -10.83 15.89
C LEU A 200 20.23 -9.90 14.69
N LEU A 201 19.38 -10.03 13.68
CA LEU A 201 19.41 -9.19 12.48
C LEU A 201 18.13 -8.37 12.41
N GLY A 202 18.24 -7.04 12.40
CA GLY A 202 17.16 -6.10 12.14
C GLY A 202 17.25 -5.53 10.74
N VAL A 203 16.24 -5.79 9.88
CA VAL A 203 16.19 -5.26 8.51
C VAL A 203 14.94 -4.41 8.37
N ALA A 204 15.06 -3.11 8.54
CA ALA A 204 13.97 -2.16 8.39
C ALA A 204 14.49 -0.73 8.14
N GLU A 205 13.65 0.13 7.55
CA GLU A 205 13.81 1.57 7.71
C GLU A 205 13.43 1.92 9.17
N VAL A 206 14.40 2.50 9.92
CA VAL A 206 14.24 2.64 11.38
C VAL A 206 13.17 3.68 11.71
N HIS A 207 12.12 3.23 12.39
CA HIS A 207 11.06 4.07 12.94
C HIS A 207 10.77 3.67 14.39
N TYR A 208 10.20 4.57 15.20
CA TYR A 208 9.91 4.35 16.62
C TYR A 208 9.04 3.11 16.90
N TRP A 209 8.13 2.76 15.98
CA TRP A 209 7.25 1.59 16.15
C TRP A 209 7.95 0.24 15.98
N HIS A 210 9.19 0.20 15.44
CA HIS A 210 9.97 -1.03 15.36
C HIS A 210 10.51 -1.49 16.72
N GLY A 211 10.56 -0.59 17.72
CA GLY A 211 10.89 -0.92 19.11
C GLY A 211 12.35 -1.30 19.33
N TYR A 212 13.28 -0.77 18.54
CA TYR A 212 14.71 -0.98 18.75
C TYR A 212 15.20 -0.43 20.09
N ASP A 213 14.58 0.64 20.58
CA ASP A 213 14.79 1.18 21.91
C ASP A 213 14.51 0.11 23.00
N ARG A 214 13.38 -0.58 22.89
CA ARG A 214 12.99 -1.66 23.81
C ARG A 214 13.93 -2.87 23.70
N LEU A 215 14.41 -3.18 22.49
CA LEU A 215 15.40 -4.23 22.29
C LEU A 215 16.71 -3.88 23.00
N ILE A 216 17.20 -2.66 22.86
CA ILE A 216 18.43 -2.18 23.50
C ILE A 216 18.29 -2.22 25.02
N GLU A 217 17.17 -1.73 25.58
CA GLU A 217 16.90 -1.83 27.02
C GLU A 217 16.84 -3.30 27.48
N GLY A 218 16.20 -4.16 26.71
CA GLY A 218 16.13 -5.60 26.98
C GLY A 218 17.50 -6.27 27.01
N LEU A 219 18.36 -5.95 26.04
CA LEU A 219 19.75 -6.43 25.99
C LEU A 219 20.57 -5.91 27.19
N GLY A 220 20.37 -4.64 27.58
CA GLY A 220 21.00 -4.07 28.79
C GLY A 220 20.65 -4.86 30.06
N LYS A 221 19.38 -5.23 30.22
CA LYS A 221 18.93 -6.10 31.33
C LYS A 221 19.49 -7.52 31.23
N TYR A 222 19.51 -8.07 30.02
CA TYR A 222 20.04 -9.41 29.77
C TYR A 222 21.52 -9.52 30.16
N TYR A 223 22.34 -8.52 29.87
CA TYR A 223 23.76 -8.50 30.19
C TYR A 223 24.08 -8.16 31.64
N GLN A 224 23.10 -7.90 32.51
CA GLN A 224 23.32 -7.83 33.94
C GLN A 224 23.74 -9.19 34.54
N ASN A 225 23.43 -10.30 33.86
CA ASN A 225 23.93 -11.61 34.22
C ASN A 225 25.10 -11.99 33.28
N PRO A 226 26.35 -12.04 33.77
CA PRO A 226 27.54 -12.34 32.96
C PRO A 226 27.57 -13.78 32.41
N ALA A 227 26.75 -14.69 32.94
CA ALA A 227 26.65 -16.07 32.47
C ALA A 227 25.79 -16.18 31.19
N ASN A 228 25.13 -15.10 30.77
CA ASN A 228 24.28 -15.12 29.59
C ASN A 228 25.10 -15.20 28.30
N THR A 229 24.53 -15.86 27.29
CA THR A 229 25.12 -16.01 25.95
C THR A 229 25.36 -14.67 25.29
N THR A 230 26.50 -14.49 24.64
CA THR A 230 26.79 -13.27 23.88
C THR A 230 25.81 -13.09 22.70
N VAL A 231 25.23 -11.90 22.60
CA VAL A 231 24.28 -11.52 21.55
C VAL A 231 24.87 -10.35 20.75
N PHE A 232 24.94 -10.50 19.43
CA PHE A 232 25.26 -9.40 18.52
C PHE A 232 23.97 -8.96 17.83
N PHE A 233 23.70 -7.65 17.80
CA PHE A 233 22.62 -7.05 17.04
C PHE A 233 23.19 -6.31 15.82
N HIS A 234 22.67 -6.61 14.64
CA HIS A 234 23.09 -6.05 13.36
C HIS A 234 21.96 -5.27 12.67
#